data_20f24fe7dc481b226bfb4381ca3ff576
#
_entry.id   20f24fe7dc481b226bfb4381ca3ff576
#
_cell.length_a   1.000
_cell.length_b   1.000
_cell.length_c   1.000
_cell.angle_alpha   90.00
_cell.angle_beta   90.00
_cell.angle_gamma   90.00
#
_symmetry.space_group_name_H-M   'P 1'
#
loop_
_entity.id
_entity.type
_entity.pdbx_description
1 polymer ?
#
loop_
_entity_poly.entity_id
_entity_poly.type
_entity_poly.pdbx_seq_one_letter_code
_entity_poly.pdbx_strand_id
1 'polypeptide(L)'
;HKPSDGGQDKRENPRRFSAIDFGIVMVPDVVYRTPAYIDAVEAGSAAEQAGLQPDDLIVFVNDVLVQSTRMLADELGYLEAGDTLRLIVRRGANLLSVEMNVPRKPEK
;
A
#
# COMPACT_ATOMS: atom_id res chain seq x y z
N HIS A 1 -20.24 -14.14 21.82
CA HIS A 1 -19.75 -13.52 21.84
C HIS A 1 -19.51 -13.30 21.65
N LYS A 2 -19.61 -13.49 21.60
CA LYS A 2 -19.07 -12.97 21.54
C LYS A 2 -18.51 -12.80 21.29
N PRO A 3 -18.58 -12.99 21.20
CA PRO A 3 -17.85 -12.62 20.98
C PRO A 3 -17.51 -12.48 20.72
N SER A 4 -17.61 -12.83 20.63
CA SER A 4 -17.05 -12.27 20.45
C SER A 4 -16.74 -12.09 20.29
N ASP A 5 -16.82 -12.43 20.23
CA ASP A 5 -16.27 -11.91 20.01
C ASP A 5 -15.68 -11.70 19.83
N GLY A 6 -15.74 -11.93 19.82
CA GLY A 6 -14.82 -11.50 19.51
C GLY A 6 -14.43 -11.36 18.99
N GLY A 7 -14.55 -11.42 18.88
CA GLY A 7 -13.90 -11.01 18.27
C GLY A 7 -13.85 -10.81 17.61
N GLN A 8 -14.00 -10.88 17.52
CA GLN A 8 -13.73 -10.43 16.93
C GLN A 8 -13.20 -9.99 16.53
N ASP A 9 -13.19 -10.33 16.62
CA ASP A 9 -12.51 -9.70 16.25
C ASP A 9 -12.01 -9.52 15.85
N LYS A 10 -12.10 -9.74 15.63
CA LYS A 10 -11.43 -9.42 15.36
C LYS A 10 -11.08 -9.21 14.71
N ARG A 11 -11.24 -9.41 14.38
CA ARG A 11 -10.69 -9.10 13.88
C ARG A 11 -10.43 -8.53 13.27
N GLU A 12 -10.92 -8.49 13.42
CA GLU A 12 -10.49 -7.67 12.76
C GLU A 12 -9.26 -7.44 12.57
N ASN A 13 -8.93 -7.59 11.76
CA ASN A 13 -7.57 -7.49 11.58
C ASN A 13 -7.12 -6.11 11.22
N PRO A 14 -6.56 -5.41 12.15
CA PRO A 14 -6.10 -4.08 11.82
C PRO A 14 -5.00 -4.18 10.81
N ARG A 15 -5.08 -3.35 9.81
CA ARG A 15 -4.00 -3.26 8.85
C ARG A 15 -2.85 -2.55 9.51
N ARG A 16 -1.66 -3.14 9.43
CA ARG A 16 -0.49 -2.56 10.05
C ARG A 16 0.04 -1.37 9.28
N PHE A 17 -0.04 -1.47 7.96
CA PHE A 17 0.51 -0.43 7.11
C PHE A 17 -0.48 -0.06 6.03
N SER A 18 -0.38 1.17 5.58
CA SER A 18 -1.19 1.66 4.48
C SER A 18 -0.30 2.51 3.59
N ALA A 19 -0.86 2.94 2.46
CA ALA A 19 -0.07 3.69 1.48
C ALA A 19 0.54 4.95 2.09
N ILE A 20 -0.20 5.62 2.97
CA ILE A 20 0.30 6.88 3.53
C ILE A 20 1.52 6.68 4.41
N ASP A 21 1.71 5.48 4.96
CA ASP A 21 2.90 5.20 5.76
C ASP A 21 4.17 5.29 4.93
N PHE A 22 4.05 5.13 3.62
CA PHE A 22 5.17 5.24 2.69
C PHE A 22 5.22 6.59 2.01
N GLY A 23 4.22 7.44 2.28
CA GLY A 23 4.13 8.73 1.63
C GLY A 23 3.36 8.71 0.33
N ILE A 24 2.61 7.65 0.07
CA ILE A 24 1.83 7.52 -1.14
C ILE A 24 0.38 7.92 -0.85
N VAL A 25 -0.12 8.89 -1.61
CA VAL A 25 -1.53 9.29 -1.52
C VAL A 25 -2.22 8.68 -2.73
N MET A 26 -3.17 7.79 -2.47
CA MET A 26 -3.87 7.10 -3.54
C MET A 26 -5.08 7.89 -3.99
N VAL A 27 -5.48 7.69 -5.25
CA VAL A 27 -6.75 8.25 -5.71
C VAL A 27 -7.86 7.68 -4.84
N PRO A 28 -8.94 8.45 -4.66
CA PRO A 28 -10.05 7.97 -3.83
C PRO A 28 -10.63 6.67 -4.36
N ASP A 29 -10.99 5.79 -3.44
CA ASP A 29 -11.56 4.48 -3.75
C ASP A 29 -13.08 4.66 -3.92
N VAL A 30 -13.49 5.12 -5.09
CA VAL A 30 -14.87 5.52 -5.35
C VAL A 30 -15.75 4.36 -5.70
N VAL A 31 -15.18 3.38 -6.42
CA VAL A 31 -15.91 2.19 -6.80
C VAL A 31 -15.09 0.99 -6.44
N TYR A 32 -15.74 -0.16 -6.42
CA TYR A 32 -15.11 -1.39 -5.97
C TYR A 32 -13.81 -1.70 -6.70
N ARG A 33 -13.71 -1.34 -7.97
CA ARG A 33 -12.56 -1.68 -8.79
C ARG A 33 -11.74 -0.46 -9.20
N THR A 34 -11.72 0.55 -8.35
CA THR A 34 -10.91 1.73 -8.64
C THR A 34 -9.45 1.29 -8.82
N PRO A 35 -8.85 1.57 -9.99
CA PRO A 35 -7.45 1.18 -10.21
C PRO A 35 -6.52 1.88 -9.21
N ALA A 36 -5.39 1.24 -8.94
CA ALA A 36 -4.48 1.72 -7.89
C ALA A 36 -3.52 2.78 -8.42
N TYR A 37 -4.06 3.92 -8.85
CA TYR A 37 -3.25 5.05 -9.28
C TYR A 37 -2.79 5.87 -8.09
N ILE A 38 -1.56 6.36 -8.18
CA ILE A 38 -1.02 7.25 -7.17
C ILE A 38 -1.50 8.66 -7.47
N ASP A 39 -2.12 9.30 -6.49
CA ASP A 39 -2.58 10.69 -6.63
C ASP A 39 -1.45 11.67 -6.33
N ALA A 40 -0.68 11.39 -5.29
CA ALA A 40 0.42 12.26 -4.89
C ALA A 40 1.46 11.47 -4.12
N VAL A 41 2.67 12.01 -4.04
CA VAL A 41 3.75 11.42 -3.26
C VAL A 41 4.26 12.52 -2.34
N GLU A 42 4.33 12.22 -1.05
CA GLU A 42 4.75 13.21 -0.07
C GLU A 42 6.25 13.48 -0.17
N ALA A 43 6.61 14.74 -0.02
CA ALA A 43 8.02 15.13 -0.08
C ALA A 43 8.78 14.51 1.09
N GLY A 44 9.98 14.01 0.81
CA GLY A 44 10.84 13.44 1.83
C GLY A 44 10.45 12.04 2.26
N SER A 45 9.44 11.44 1.63
CA SER A 45 8.95 10.14 2.02
C SER A 45 9.76 9.02 1.37
N ALA A 46 9.54 7.79 1.85
CA ALA A 46 10.16 6.62 1.26
C ALA A 46 9.76 6.49 -0.21
N ALA A 47 8.51 6.79 -0.52
CA ALA A 47 8.03 6.68 -1.89
C ALA A 47 8.74 7.66 -2.81
N GLU A 48 8.94 8.89 -2.34
CA GLU A 48 9.65 9.87 -3.14
C GLU A 48 11.08 9.43 -3.38
N GLN A 49 11.74 8.93 -2.33
CA GLN A 49 13.12 8.49 -2.46
C GLN A 49 13.25 7.30 -3.39
N ALA A 50 12.23 6.46 -3.45
CA ALA A 50 12.23 5.31 -4.33
C ALA A 50 11.94 5.68 -5.78
N GLY A 51 11.47 6.91 -6.03
CA GLY A 51 11.21 7.37 -7.38
C GLY A 51 9.77 7.27 -7.85
N LEU A 52 8.84 7.02 -6.96
CA LEU A 52 7.43 6.98 -7.33
C LEU A 52 6.94 8.38 -7.65
N GLN A 53 5.97 8.46 -8.55
CA GLN A 53 5.42 9.73 -9.01
C GLN A 53 3.91 9.65 -9.09
N PRO A 54 3.24 10.82 -9.04
CA PRO A 54 1.80 10.85 -9.30
C PRO A 54 1.50 10.24 -10.67
N ASP A 55 0.35 9.64 -10.77
CA ASP A 55 -0.15 8.98 -11.98
C ASP A 55 0.50 7.63 -12.26
N ASP A 56 1.44 7.19 -11.44
CA ASP A 56 1.91 5.82 -11.55
C ASP A 56 0.79 4.87 -11.18
N LEU A 57 0.67 3.77 -11.91
CA LEU A 57 -0.32 2.74 -11.61
C LEU A 57 0.39 1.57 -10.95
N ILE A 58 0.03 1.28 -9.72
CA ILE A 58 0.64 0.14 -9.00
C ILE A 58 -0.01 -1.13 -9.51
N VAL A 59 0.80 -2.05 -10.04
CA VAL A 59 0.30 -3.30 -10.62
C VAL A 59 0.72 -4.53 -9.81
N PHE A 60 1.84 -4.48 -9.08
CA PHE A 60 2.25 -5.59 -8.23
C PHE A 60 2.75 -5.08 -6.90
N VAL A 61 2.44 -5.84 -5.85
CA VAL A 61 3.00 -5.63 -4.51
C VAL A 61 3.63 -6.97 -4.12
N ASN A 62 4.96 -7.01 -4.00
CA ASN A 62 5.67 -8.22 -3.59
C ASN A 62 5.18 -9.45 -4.36
N ASP A 63 5.15 -9.33 -5.68
CA ASP A 63 4.77 -10.41 -6.59
C ASP A 63 3.29 -10.75 -6.60
N VAL A 64 2.46 -9.99 -5.89
CA VAL A 64 1.01 -10.18 -5.91
C VAL A 64 0.40 -9.14 -6.84
N LEU A 65 -0.37 -9.60 -7.81
CA LEU A 65 -1.04 -8.72 -8.75
C LEU A 65 -2.10 -7.91 -8.03
N VAL A 66 -2.07 -6.60 -8.22
CA VAL A 66 -3.01 -5.67 -7.61
C VAL A 66 -3.80 -5.01 -8.72
N GLN A 67 -5.12 -5.13 -8.66
CA GLN A 67 -5.99 -4.61 -9.71
C GLN A 67 -6.87 -3.47 -9.24
N SER A 68 -6.78 -3.10 -7.96
CA SER A 68 -7.60 -2.02 -7.44
C SER A 68 -6.92 -1.42 -6.21
N THR A 69 -7.36 -0.21 -5.86
CA THR A 69 -6.88 0.44 -4.64
C THR A 69 -7.21 -0.41 -3.42
N ARG A 70 -8.35 -1.08 -3.44
CA ARG A 70 -8.75 -1.93 -2.33
C ARG A 70 -7.81 -3.12 -2.16
N MET A 71 -7.45 -3.77 -3.27
CA MET A 71 -6.49 -4.87 -3.21
C MET A 71 -5.14 -4.40 -2.72
N LEU A 72 -4.72 -3.22 -3.15
CA LEU A 72 -3.48 -2.64 -2.68
C LEU A 72 -3.50 -2.46 -1.16
N ALA A 73 -4.59 -1.91 -0.65
CA ALA A 73 -4.70 -1.68 0.79
C ALA A 73 -4.61 -3.00 1.56
N ASP A 74 -5.24 -4.05 1.03
CA ASP A 74 -5.19 -5.34 1.69
C ASP A 74 -3.76 -5.89 1.73
N GLU A 75 -3.05 -5.80 0.61
CA GLU A 75 -1.69 -6.33 0.57
C GLU A 75 -0.74 -5.54 1.46
N LEU A 76 -0.87 -4.23 1.49
CA LEU A 76 -0.03 -3.43 2.38
C LEU A 76 -0.31 -3.75 3.84
N GLY A 77 -1.53 -4.13 4.15
CA GLY A 77 -1.91 -4.45 5.52
C GLY A 77 -1.23 -5.70 6.05
N TYR A 78 -0.70 -6.56 5.18
CA TYR A 78 0.00 -7.76 5.61
C TYR A 78 1.48 -7.56 5.86
N LEU A 79 2.03 -6.39 5.57
CA LEU A 79 3.45 -6.13 5.74
C LEU A 79 3.81 -6.03 7.22
N GLU A 80 5.06 -6.34 7.50
CA GLU A 80 5.60 -6.21 8.85
C GLU A 80 6.81 -5.31 8.83
N ALA A 81 7.07 -4.68 9.97
CA ALA A 81 8.22 -3.80 10.09
C ALA A 81 9.49 -4.55 9.73
N GLY A 82 10.32 -3.93 8.92
CA GLY A 82 11.57 -4.54 8.49
C GLY A 82 11.48 -5.32 7.19
N ASP A 83 10.25 -5.57 6.72
CA ASP A 83 10.09 -6.22 5.41
C ASP A 83 10.57 -5.29 4.31
N THR A 84 10.86 -5.87 3.16
CA THR A 84 11.10 -5.11 1.94
C THR A 84 9.81 -5.06 1.15
N LEU A 85 9.40 -3.87 0.77
CA LEU A 85 8.24 -3.68 -0.09
C LEU A 85 8.73 -3.44 -1.50
N ARG A 86 8.33 -4.32 -2.41
CA ARG A 86 8.65 -4.14 -3.81
C ARG A 86 7.36 -3.82 -4.56
N LEU A 87 7.38 -2.73 -5.28
CA LEU A 87 6.25 -2.32 -6.10
C LEU A 87 6.67 -2.34 -7.55
N ILE A 88 5.78 -2.82 -8.40
CA ILE A 88 5.94 -2.64 -9.83
C ILE A 88 4.83 -1.71 -10.26
N VAL A 89 5.21 -0.63 -10.91
CA VAL A 89 4.25 0.38 -11.36
C VAL A 89 4.37 0.55 -12.86
N ARG A 90 3.27 0.95 -13.47
CA ARG A 90 3.29 1.31 -14.88
C ARG A 90 3.28 2.83 -14.99
N ARG A 91 4.24 3.34 -15.73
CA ARG A 91 4.36 4.77 -16.00
C ARG A 91 4.36 4.91 -17.51
N GLY A 92 3.25 5.40 -18.06
CA GLY A 92 3.08 5.40 -19.50
C GLY A 92 3.09 3.98 -20.03
N ALA A 93 4.01 3.67 -20.93
CA ALA A 93 4.13 2.35 -21.51
C ALA A 93 5.17 1.48 -20.80
N ASN A 94 5.79 2.00 -19.75
CA ASN A 94 6.92 1.32 -19.09
C ASN A 94 6.51 0.73 -17.75
N LEU A 95 7.13 -0.40 -17.42
CA LEU A 95 7.01 -0.97 -16.07
C LEU A 95 8.28 -0.67 -15.32
N LEU A 96 8.12 -0.21 -14.09
CA LEU A 96 9.24 0.16 -13.23
C LEU A 96 9.11 -0.57 -11.92
N SER A 97 10.24 -1.06 -11.43
CA SER A 97 10.29 -1.74 -10.14
C SER A 97 10.97 -0.84 -9.13
N VAL A 98 10.33 -0.63 -7.99
CA VAL A 98 10.92 0.16 -6.91
C VAL A 98 10.88 -0.66 -5.63
N GLU A 99 11.80 -0.39 -4.74
CA GLU A 99 11.86 -1.07 -3.45
C GLU A 99 11.97 -0.05 -2.34
N MET A 100 11.29 -0.37 -1.24
CA MET A 100 11.33 0.44 -0.03
C MET A 100 11.37 -0.48 1.16
N ASN A 101 11.93 0.00 2.25
CA ASN A 101 11.87 -0.74 3.50
C ASN A 101 10.59 -0.36 4.23
N VAL A 102 9.95 -1.36 4.81
CA VAL A 102 8.76 -1.10 5.62
C VAL A 102 9.23 -0.46 6.92
N PRO A 103 8.72 0.74 7.25
CA PRO A 103 9.20 1.45 8.42
C PRO A 103 8.80 0.74 9.71
N ARG A 104 9.60 0.96 10.74
CA ARG A 104 9.26 0.47 12.06
C ARG A 104 8.38 1.52 12.72
N LYS A 105 7.15 1.15 13.02
CA LYS A 105 6.23 2.08 13.64
C LYS A 105 6.59 2.28 15.10
N PRO A 106 6.39 3.49 15.63
CA PRO A 106 6.66 3.72 17.04
C PRO A 106 5.75 2.89 17.91
N GLU A 107 6.28 2.47 19.04
CA GLU A 107 5.47 1.83 20.06
C GLU A 107 4.68 2.86 20.81
N LYS A 108 3.51 2.48 21.27
CA LYS A 108 2.71 3.42 22.01
C LYS A 108 2.51 2.94 23.42
#